data_6a0a3724df9738e55211337b000e3ae1
#
_entry.id   6a0a3724df9738e55211337b000e3ae1
#
_cell.length_a   1.000
_cell.length_b   1.000
_cell.length_c   1.000
_cell.angle_alpha   90.00
_cell.angle_beta   90.00
_cell.angle_gamma   90.00
#
_symmetry.space_group_name_H-M   'P 1'
#
loop_
_entity.id
_entity.type
_entity.pdbx_description
1 polymer ?
#
loop_
_entity_poly.entity_id
_entity_poly.type
_entity_poly.pdbx_seq_one_letter_code
_entity_poly.pdbx_strand_id
1 'polypeptide(L)'
;MRLSHIDRIRAIAVLCMVEVHTAAIIPPKGMSVGDPAAFVAAAFGGMAAPLFVMISGWGIYMSASRRMGDGLTGAQDWASWMVPRVALLASCQILVNLLLNADRGGRFEVITPGVLTLLAIATILTPVIIRLGMEIRIGLTLVLISSPLILGDASGLGWTWWDRVASDGISEWVSRLLWNGTYPAVPWMFYILLGTLVYDLSDSRTNRERIIAIGLISTAVTFLISEREGVPWALTEGDAVLTFFPASTSFLVVSGTFALLVHRIMEGSESSGGEPWGGDSLSFLEPLGRITLTVYVLHFAVLGCLLYTSPSPRDATLSRMPSSA
;
A
#
# COMPACT_ATOMS: atom_id res chain seq x y z
N MET A 1 24.21 2.37 8.16
CA MET A 1 23.63 3.60 8.71
C MET A 1 22.12 3.51 8.56
N ARG A 2 21.34 3.95 9.54
CA ARG A 2 19.87 4.01 9.46
C ARG A 2 19.51 5.40 8.97
N LEU A 3 18.55 5.52 8.06
CA LEU A 3 18.16 6.82 7.51
C LEU A 3 16.87 7.27 8.17
N SER A 4 16.90 8.44 8.82
CA SER A 4 15.80 9.02 9.58
C SER A 4 14.58 9.32 8.69
N HIS A 5 14.81 9.83 7.48
CA HIS A 5 13.71 10.13 6.55
C HIS A 5 12.91 8.88 6.19
N ILE A 6 13.55 7.70 6.05
CA ILE A 6 12.84 6.44 5.76
C ILE A 6 11.91 6.04 6.91
N ASP A 7 12.37 6.18 8.16
CA ASP A 7 11.52 5.88 9.32
C ASP A 7 10.36 6.89 9.42
N ARG A 8 10.57 8.17 9.12
CA ARG A 8 9.52 9.20 9.06
C ARG A 8 8.47 8.90 7.98
N ILE A 9 8.90 8.51 6.78
CA ILE A 9 7.98 8.14 5.69
C ILE A 9 7.14 6.91 6.08
N ARG A 10 7.75 5.91 6.71
CA ARG A 10 7.01 4.75 7.23
C ARG A 10 5.98 5.13 8.28
N ALA A 11 6.33 6.06 9.17
CA ALA A 11 5.39 6.57 10.17
C ALA A 11 4.19 7.28 9.51
N ILE A 12 4.43 8.15 8.54
CA ILE A 12 3.39 8.84 7.78
C ILE A 12 2.49 7.80 7.08
N ALA A 13 3.09 6.84 6.38
CA ALA A 13 2.33 5.82 5.66
C ALA A 13 1.42 5.00 6.60
N VAL A 14 1.91 4.58 7.77
CA VAL A 14 1.09 3.82 8.72
C VAL A 14 0.02 4.67 9.40
N LEU A 15 0.28 5.96 9.66
CA LEU A 15 -0.74 6.88 10.21
C LEU A 15 -1.89 7.10 9.22
N CYS A 16 -1.58 7.35 7.94
CA CYS A 16 -2.59 7.44 6.88
C CYS A 16 -3.36 6.11 6.72
N MET A 17 -2.68 4.98 6.92
CA MET A 17 -3.31 3.66 6.84
C MET A 17 -4.28 3.42 8.01
N VAL A 18 -3.91 3.80 9.23
CA VAL A 18 -4.80 3.76 10.40
C VAL A 18 -6.02 4.63 10.17
N GLU A 19 -5.83 5.83 9.63
CA GLU A 19 -6.89 6.78 9.33
C GLU A 19 -7.89 6.18 8.34
N VAL A 20 -7.45 5.73 7.16
CA VAL A 20 -8.34 5.21 6.12
C VAL A 20 -9.08 3.94 6.54
N HIS A 21 -8.42 3.03 7.26
CA HIS A 21 -9.10 1.83 7.75
C HIS A 21 -10.12 2.17 8.83
N THR A 22 -9.83 3.14 9.70
CA THR A 22 -10.79 3.62 10.69
C THR A 22 -12.02 4.24 10.01
N ALA A 23 -11.81 5.10 9.03
CA ALA A 23 -12.88 5.72 8.26
C ALA A 23 -13.73 4.69 7.48
N ALA A 24 -13.09 3.64 6.92
CA ALA A 24 -13.77 2.61 6.16
C ALA A 24 -14.55 1.59 7.03
N ILE A 25 -14.07 1.29 8.24
CA ILE A 25 -14.65 0.25 9.11
C ILE A 25 -15.63 0.86 10.12
N ILE A 26 -15.32 2.06 10.62
CA ILE A 26 -16.12 2.79 11.63
C ILE A 26 -16.34 4.22 11.12
N PRO A 27 -17.15 4.40 10.06
CA PRO A 27 -17.39 5.73 9.51
C PRO A 27 -18.08 6.65 10.53
N PRO A 28 -17.70 7.94 10.61
CA PRO A 28 -18.38 8.91 11.46
C PRO A 28 -19.86 9.02 11.10
N LYS A 29 -20.72 9.14 12.14
CA LYS A 29 -22.18 9.28 11.93
C LYS A 29 -22.49 10.56 11.16
N GLY A 30 -23.35 10.44 10.14
CA GLY A 30 -23.80 11.56 9.32
C GLY A 30 -22.82 12.02 8.23
N MET A 31 -21.70 11.33 8.06
CA MET A 31 -20.78 11.58 6.96
C MET A 31 -21.15 10.74 5.73
N SER A 32 -21.22 11.36 4.58
CA SER A 32 -21.46 10.72 3.28
C SER A 32 -20.20 10.74 2.41
N VAL A 33 -20.18 9.87 1.41
CA VAL A 33 -19.05 9.77 0.43
C VAL A 33 -18.77 11.10 -0.28
N GLY A 34 -19.80 11.96 -0.46
CA GLY A 34 -19.68 13.26 -1.13
C GLY A 34 -19.18 14.40 -0.22
N ASP A 35 -18.99 14.15 1.08
CA ASP A 35 -18.54 15.20 1.99
C ASP A 35 -17.06 15.57 1.77
N PRO A 36 -16.69 16.85 1.84
CA PRO A 36 -15.29 17.28 1.69
C PRO A 36 -14.34 16.58 2.65
N ALA A 37 -14.77 16.29 3.88
CA ALA A 37 -13.95 15.58 4.86
C ALA A 37 -13.72 14.11 4.45
N ALA A 38 -14.73 13.44 3.88
CA ALA A 38 -14.59 12.08 3.35
C ALA A 38 -13.63 12.05 2.14
N PHE A 39 -13.69 13.07 1.28
CA PHE A 39 -12.75 13.22 0.16
C PHE A 39 -11.31 13.41 0.63
N VAL A 40 -11.07 14.26 1.63
CA VAL A 40 -9.74 14.48 2.21
C VAL A 40 -9.21 13.17 2.83
N ALA A 41 -10.02 12.47 3.62
CA ALA A 41 -9.65 11.19 4.21
C ALA A 41 -9.31 10.14 3.14
N ALA A 42 -10.13 10.04 2.09
CA ALA A 42 -9.88 9.13 0.96
C ALA A 42 -8.60 9.49 0.18
N ALA A 43 -8.28 10.78 0.02
CA ALA A 43 -7.08 11.23 -0.66
C ALA A 43 -5.81 10.84 0.12
N PHE A 44 -5.76 11.09 1.43
CA PHE A 44 -4.65 10.68 2.29
C PHE A 44 -4.57 9.15 2.39
N GLY A 45 -5.70 8.50 2.62
CA GLY A 45 -5.79 7.05 2.73
C GLY A 45 -5.40 6.33 1.45
N GLY A 46 -5.82 6.85 0.28
CA GLY A 46 -5.44 6.30 -1.02
C GLY A 46 -3.92 6.33 -1.28
N MET A 47 -3.18 7.25 -0.64
CA MET A 47 -1.73 7.36 -0.76
C MET A 47 -0.96 6.49 0.24
N ALA A 48 -1.61 6.00 1.29
CA ALA A 48 -0.98 5.22 2.36
C ALA A 48 -0.31 3.95 1.84
N ALA A 49 -1.05 3.13 1.09
CA ALA A 49 -0.55 1.86 0.57
C ALA A 49 0.55 2.04 -0.51
N PRO A 50 0.43 2.91 -1.52
CA PRO A 50 1.50 3.25 -2.44
C PRO A 50 2.81 3.61 -1.74
N LEU A 51 2.74 4.52 -0.78
CA LEU A 51 3.90 4.98 -0.02
C LEU A 51 4.51 3.85 0.81
N PHE A 52 3.67 3.07 1.51
CA PHE A 52 4.11 1.94 2.33
C PHE A 52 4.78 0.86 1.48
N VAL A 53 4.20 0.48 0.34
CA VAL A 53 4.74 -0.55 -0.55
C VAL A 53 6.05 -0.10 -1.21
N MET A 54 6.11 1.17 -1.67
CA MET A 54 7.34 1.72 -2.26
C MET A 54 8.50 1.72 -1.24
N ILE A 55 8.27 2.23 -0.03
CA ILE A 55 9.30 2.24 1.02
C ILE A 55 9.68 0.85 1.50
N SER A 56 8.76 -0.10 1.47
CA SER A 56 9.06 -1.50 1.73
C SER A 56 9.96 -2.10 0.65
N GLY A 57 9.68 -1.82 -0.63
CA GLY A 57 10.52 -2.20 -1.76
C GLY A 57 11.95 -1.65 -1.64
N TRP A 58 12.07 -0.36 -1.33
CA TRP A 58 13.35 0.29 -1.02
C TRP A 58 14.10 -0.44 0.10
N GLY A 59 13.43 -0.73 1.22
CA GLY A 59 14.05 -1.37 2.37
C GLY A 59 14.45 -2.83 2.14
N ILE A 60 13.63 -3.59 1.42
CA ILE A 60 13.92 -4.98 1.03
C ILE A 60 15.15 -5.00 0.12
N TYR A 61 15.16 -4.13 -0.90
CA TYR A 61 16.27 -4.05 -1.85
C TYR A 61 17.58 -3.61 -1.19
N MET A 62 17.56 -2.59 -0.32
CA MET A 62 18.73 -2.17 0.46
C MET A 62 19.27 -3.33 1.32
N SER A 63 18.39 -4.07 2.00
CA SER A 63 18.80 -5.21 2.83
C SER A 63 19.45 -6.33 1.99
N ALA A 64 18.92 -6.58 0.80
CA ALA A 64 19.46 -7.56 -0.13
C ALA A 64 20.79 -7.12 -0.75
N SER A 65 20.93 -5.83 -1.11
CA SER A 65 22.17 -5.26 -1.65
C SER A 65 23.33 -5.37 -0.65
N ARG A 66 23.08 -5.11 0.62
CA ARG A 66 24.08 -5.30 1.68
C ARG A 66 24.51 -6.75 1.79
N ARG A 67 23.56 -7.69 1.75
CA ARG A 67 23.86 -9.13 1.80
C ARG A 67 24.73 -9.57 0.63
N MET A 68 24.46 -9.07 -0.60
CA MET A 68 25.32 -9.36 -1.75
C MET A 68 26.72 -8.75 -1.58
N GLY A 69 26.81 -7.53 -1.03
CA GLY A 69 28.09 -6.90 -0.72
C GLY A 69 28.92 -7.67 0.31
N ASP A 70 28.26 -8.37 1.23
CA ASP A 70 28.87 -9.25 2.22
C ASP A 70 29.24 -10.65 1.63
N GLY A 71 29.00 -10.89 0.34
CA GLY A 71 29.29 -12.14 -0.35
C GLY A 71 28.28 -13.28 -0.08
N LEU A 72 27.16 -13.00 0.59
CA LEU A 72 26.13 -13.97 0.94
C LEU A 72 25.14 -14.17 -0.22
N THR A 73 25.51 -15.00 -1.20
CA THR A 73 24.74 -15.17 -2.46
C THR A 73 24.28 -16.59 -2.72
N GLY A 74 24.64 -17.54 -1.87
CA GLY A 74 24.21 -18.94 -1.97
C GLY A 74 22.70 -19.13 -1.74
N ALA A 75 22.15 -20.23 -2.23
CA ALA A 75 20.72 -20.56 -2.03
C ALA A 75 20.35 -20.65 -0.55
N GLN A 76 21.22 -21.18 0.28
CA GLN A 76 21.02 -21.28 1.73
C GLN A 76 21.01 -19.89 2.40
N ASP A 77 21.90 -18.98 1.93
CA ASP A 77 21.94 -17.61 2.44
C ASP A 77 20.64 -16.86 2.14
N TRP A 78 20.14 -17.00 0.91
CA TRP A 78 18.85 -16.42 0.52
C TRP A 78 17.71 -17.04 1.30
N ALA A 79 17.66 -18.37 1.45
CA ALA A 79 16.61 -19.03 2.20
C ALA A 79 16.60 -18.58 3.67
N SER A 80 17.76 -18.51 4.34
CA SER A 80 17.88 -18.04 5.71
C SER A 80 17.41 -16.60 5.92
N TRP A 81 17.51 -15.78 4.89
CA TRP A 81 17.06 -14.40 4.91
C TRP A 81 15.57 -14.25 4.58
N MET A 82 15.07 -14.99 3.58
CA MET A 82 13.69 -14.88 3.09
C MET A 82 12.69 -15.58 3.98
N VAL A 83 12.97 -16.84 4.38
CA VAL A 83 11.97 -17.69 5.05
C VAL A 83 11.40 -17.05 6.32
N PRO A 84 12.20 -16.50 7.26
CA PRO A 84 11.64 -15.87 8.45
C PRO A 84 10.77 -14.66 8.13
N ARG A 85 11.14 -13.88 7.10
CA ARG A 85 10.39 -12.69 6.69
C ARG A 85 9.06 -13.05 6.05
N VAL A 86 9.08 -14.01 5.12
CA VAL A 86 7.88 -14.51 4.46
C VAL A 86 6.93 -15.14 5.47
N ALA A 87 7.45 -15.98 6.38
CA ALA A 87 6.66 -16.59 7.44
C ALA A 87 6.01 -15.54 8.36
N LEU A 88 6.77 -14.53 8.78
CA LEU A 88 6.24 -13.42 9.59
C LEU A 88 5.14 -12.65 8.85
N LEU A 89 5.37 -12.27 7.60
CA LEU A 89 4.39 -11.51 6.81
C LEU A 89 3.12 -12.31 6.56
N ALA A 90 3.25 -13.60 6.20
CA ALA A 90 2.12 -14.50 6.00
C ALA A 90 1.31 -14.71 7.30
N SER A 91 1.99 -14.94 8.42
CA SER A 91 1.34 -15.07 9.72
C SER A 91 0.61 -13.80 10.14
N CYS A 92 1.22 -12.62 9.94
CA CYS A 92 0.58 -11.34 10.21
C CYS A 92 -0.62 -11.10 9.29
N GLN A 93 -0.56 -11.50 8.00
CA GLN A 93 -1.70 -11.40 7.09
C GLN A 93 -2.88 -12.26 7.56
N ILE A 94 -2.63 -13.51 7.90
CA ILE A 94 -3.66 -14.42 8.43
C ILE A 94 -4.25 -13.84 9.73
N LEU A 95 -3.41 -13.32 10.62
CA LEU A 95 -3.87 -12.69 11.86
C LEU A 95 -4.80 -11.50 11.59
N VAL A 96 -4.43 -10.60 10.67
CA VAL A 96 -5.27 -9.45 10.27
C VAL A 96 -6.60 -9.93 9.70
N ASN A 97 -6.59 -10.95 8.84
CA ASN A 97 -7.79 -11.53 8.27
C ASN A 97 -8.70 -12.14 9.35
N LEU A 98 -8.14 -12.83 10.34
CA LEU A 98 -8.89 -13.38 11.48
C LEU A 98 -9.47 -12.30 12.39
N LEU A 99 -8.75 -11.20 12.60
CA LEU A 99 -9.20 -10.05 13.41
C LEU A 99 -10.41 -9.35 12.80
N LEU A 100 -10.54 -9.34 11.48
CA LEU A 100 -11.67 -8.78 10.73
C LEU A 100 -12.32 -9.83 9.82
N ASN A 101 -12.60 -11.01 10.38
CA ASN A 101 -13.17 -12.12 9.61
C ASN A 101 -14.62 -11.85 9.17
N ALA A 102 -14.91 -12.19 7.92
CA ALA A 102 -16.22 -12.00 7.28
C ALA A 102 -17.34 -12.73 8.01
N ASP A 103 -17.11 -13.94 8.52
CA ASP A 103 -18.10 -14.74 9.25
C ASP A 103 -18.59 -14.07 10.55
N ARG A 104 -17.83 -13.08 11.03
CA ARG A 104 -18.15 -12.28 12.21
C ARG A 104 -18.58 -10.86 11.87
N GLY A 105 -18.88 -10.57 10.59
CA GLY A 105 -19.25 -9.23 10.11
C GLY A 105 -18.04 -8.34 9.77
N GLY A 106 -16.85 -8.91 9.71
CA GLY A 106 -15.63 -8.24 9.25
C GLY A 106 -15.54 -8.15 7.73
N ARG A 107 -14.34 -7.95 7.21
CA ARG A 107 -14.09 -7.59 5.82
C ARG A 107 -13.30 -8.62 5.01
N PHE A 108 -12.74 -9.67 5.63
CA PHE A 108 -11.81 -10.60 4.98
C PHE A 108 -12.19 -12.05 5.22
N GLU A 109 -11.89 -12.91 4.26
CA GLU A 109 -11.76 -14.35 4.50
C GLU A 109 -10.39 -14.66 5.10
N VAL A 110 -10.26 -15.81 5.78
CA VAL A 110 -9.03 -16.18 6.50
C VAL A 110 -7.78 -16.15 5.63
N ILE A 111 -7.91 -16.58 4.37
CA ILE A 111 -6.80 -16.69 3.43
C ILE A 111 -6.74 -15.57 2.39
N THR A 112 -7.56 -14.51 2.53
CA THR A 112 -7.54 -13.36 1.58
C THR A 112 -6.12 -12.81 1.40
N PRO A 113 -5.59 -12.76 0.17
CA PRO A 113 -4.30 -12.13 -0.09
C PRO A 113 -4.40 -10.62 0.08
N GLY A 114 -3.60 -10.06 0.97
CA GLY A 114 -3.55 -8.61 1.21
C GLY A 114 -2.16 -8.03 0.99
N VAL A 115 -1.94 -6.81 1.48
CA VAL A 115 -0.68 -6.09 1.28
C VAL A 115 0.54 -6.82 1.88
N LEU A 116 0.39 -7.53 2.99
CA LEU A 116 1.52 -8.29 3.56
C LEU A 116 1.85 -9.52 2.71
N THR A 117 0.86 -10.13 2.03
CA THR A 117 1.10 -11.19 1.04
C THR A 117 1.88 -10.65 -0.17
N LEU A 118 1.54 -9.45 -0.66
CA LEU A 118 2.32 -8.77 -1.70
C LEU A 118 3.77 -8.57 -1.27
N LEU A 119 4.02 -8.10 -0.05
CA LEU A 119 5.38 -7.93 0.48
C LEU A 119 6.13 -9.27 0.65
N ALA A 120 5.42 -10.35 0.98
CA ALA A 120 5.99 -11.69 1.01
C ALA A 120 6.44 -12.13 -0.40
N ILE A 121 5.62 -11.92 -1.44
CA ILE A 121 5.99 -12.16 -2.84
C ILE A 121 7.21 -11.32 -3.22
N ALA A 122 7.19 -10.01 -2.92
CA ALA A 122 8.32 -9.13 -3.18
C ALA A 122 9.61 -9.64 -2.52
N THR A 123 9.52 -10.15 -1.29
CA THR A 123 10.66 -10.76 -0.58
C THR A 123 11.17 -12.01 -1.30
N ILE A 124 10.26 -12.89 -1.77
CA ILE A 124 10.61 -14.10 -2.53
C ILE A 124 11.29 -13.75 -3.86
N LEU A 125 10.80 -12.72 -4.55
CA LEU A 125 11.35 -12.30 -5.84
C LEU A 125 12.63 -11.47 -5.72
N THR A 126 12.99 -10.99 -4.54
CA THR A 126 14.15 -10.11 -4.32
C THR A 126 15.46 -10.68 -4.83
N PRO A 127 15.81 -11.99 -4.66
CA PRO A 127 17.04 -12.54 -5.22
C PRO A 127 17.13 -12.47 -6.75
N VAL A 128 16.00 -12.42 -7.42
CA VAL A 128 15.92 -12.21 -8.87
C VAL A 128 16.02 -10.71 -9.16
N ILE A 129 15.20 -9.89 -8.53
CA ILE A 129 15.14 -8.43 -8.77
C ILE A 129 16.51 -7.77 -8.61
N ILE A 130 17.27 -8.15 -7.59
CA ILE A 130 18.57 -7.53 -7.33
C ILE A 130 19.66 -7.86 -8.39
N ARG A 131 19.46 -8.96 -9.15
CA ARG A 131 20.34 -9.34 -10.26
C ARG A 131 19.93 -8.68 -11.58
N LEU A 132 18.76 -8.06 -11.64
CA LEU A 132 18.31 -7.35 -12.83
C LEU A 132 18.99 -5.98 -12.91
N GLY A 133 19.50 -5.64 -14.08
CA GLY A 133 20.00 -4.29 -14.36
C GLY A 133 18.91 -3.22 -14.20
N MET A 134 19.32 -2.00 -13.95
CA MET A 134 18.38 -0.87 -13.75
C MET A 134 17.44 -0.71 -14.96
N GLU A 135 17.93 -0.87 -16.18
CA GLU A 135 17.13 -0.75 -17.41
C GLU A 135 16.00 -1.78 -17.49
N ILE A 136 16.29 -3.04 -17.10
CA ILE A 136 15.26 -4.10 -17.06
C ILE A 136 14.20 -3.76 -16.00
N ARG A 137 14.62 -3.27 -14.84
CA ARG A 137 13.68 -2.87 -13.77
C ARG A 137 12.82 -1.67 -14.20
N ILE A 138 13.39 -0.71 -14.93
CA ILE A 138 12.62 0.38 -15.55
C ILE A 138 11.60 -0.19 -16.55
N GLY A 139 12.01 -1.09 -17.44
CA GLY A 139 11.12 -1.73 -18.39
C GLY A 139 9.97 -2.48 -17.71
N LEU A 140 10.27 -3.27 -16.67
CA LEU A 140 9.25 -3.96 -15.86
C LEU A 140 8.32 -2.98 -15.13
N THR A 141 8.85 -1.86 -14.63
CA THR A 141 8.04 -0.80 -14.01
C THR A 141 7.04 -0.22 -15.00
N LEU A 142 7.47 0.03 -16.25
CA LEU A 142 6.59 0.51 -17.33
C LEU A 142 5.54 -0.53 -17.74
N VAL A 143 5.90 -1.80 -17.78
CA VAL A 143 4.94 -2.90 -18.06
C VAL A 143 3.89 -2.98 -16.95
N LEU A 144 4.30 -2.90 -15.68
CA LEU A 144 3.38 -2.98 -14.55
C LEU A 144 2.43 -1.78 -14.48
N ILE A 145 2.91 -0.56 -14.76
CA ILE A 145 2.06 0.65 -14.76
C ILE A 145 1.04 0.63 -15.90
N SER A 146 1.37 -0.04 -17.02
CA SER A 146 0.49 -0.20 -18.17
C SER A 146 -0.43 -1.43 -18.05
N SER A 147 -0.15 -2.34 -17.12
CA SER A 147 -0.86 -3.60 -16.99
C SER A 147 -2.37 -3.47 -16.75
N PRO A 148 -2.91 -2.46 -16.05
CA PRO A 148 -4.36 -2.30 -15.92
C PRO A 148 -5.07 -2.12 -17.27
N LEU A 149 -4.43 -1.46 -18.23
CA LEU A 149 -4.96 -1.29 -19.60
C LEU A 149 -4.98 -2.60 -20.38
N ILE A 150 -4.05 -3.51 -20.08
CA ILE A 150 -3.91 -4.81 -20.76
C ILE A 150 -4.85 -5.84 -20.14
N LEU A 151 -4.97 -5.84 -18.82
CA LEU A 151 -5.80 -6.81 -18.08
C LEU A 151 -7.30 -6.59 -18.32
N GLY A 152 -7.74 -5.34 -18.49
CA GLY A 152 -9.14 -5.03 -18.68
C GLY A 152 -10.03 -5.73 -17.64
N ASP A 153 -11.03 -6.48 -18.08
CA ASP A 153 -11.97 -7.20 -17.22
C ASP A 153 -11.30 -8.24 -16.30
N ALA A 154 -10.15 -8.80 -16.70
CA ALA A 154 -9.40 -9.74 -15.86
C ALA A 154 -8.90 -9.11 -14.56
N SER A 155 -8.81 -7.77 -14.49
CA SER A 155 -8.50 -7.03 -13.25
C SER A 155 -9.68 -6.97 -12.27
N GLY A 156 -10.86 -7.46 -12.66
CA GLY A 156 -12.08 -7.38 -11.88
C GLY A 156 -12.76 -6.00 -11.93
N LEU A 157 -12.84 -5.40 -13.14
CA LEU A 157 -13.64 -4.19 -13.34
C LEU A 157 -15.10 -4.45 -12.93
N GLY A 158 -15.71 -3.54 -12.20
CA GLY A 158 -17.08 -3.67 -11.72
C GLY A 158 -17.28 -4.67 -10.56
N TRP A 159 -16.22 -5.31 -10.09
CA TRP A 159 -16.31 -6.23 -8.97
C TRP A 159 -16.55 -5.50 -7.64
N THR A 160 -17.38 -6.11 -6.81
CA THR A 160 -17.58 -5.68 -5.43
C THR A 160 -16.35 -6.02 -4.56
N TRP A 161 -16.32 -5.50 -3.34
CA TRP A 161 -15.32 -5.88 -2.36
C TRP A 161 -15.26 -7.39 -2.12
N TRP A 162 -16.44 -8.04 -2.03
CA TRP A 162 -16.53 -9.47 -1.74
C TRP A 162 -15.98 -10.35 -2.87
N ASP A 163 -16.18 -9.95 -4.11
CA ASP A 163 -15.59 -10.64 -5.26
C ASP A 163 -14.05 -10.63 -5.22
N ARG A 164 -13.45 -9.64 -4.56
CA ARG A 164 -11.99 -9.49 -4.45
C ARG A 164 -11.39 -10.23 -3.27
N VAL A 165 -12.16 -10.45 -2.20
CA VAL A 165 -11.65 -11.10 -0.98
C VAL A 165 -11.99 -12.57 -0.93
N ALA A 166 -13.11 -12.99 -1.52
CA ALA A 166 -13.54 -14.39 -1.57
C ALA A 166 -12.75 -15.19 -2.62
N SER A 167 -12.52 -16.46 -2.32
CA SER A 167 -11.88 -17.38 -3.27
C SER A 167 -12.31 -18.83 -3.03
N ASP A 168 -12.90 -19.45 -4.05
CA ASP A 168 -13.27 -20.86 -4.07
C ASP A 168 -12.13 -21.69 -4.69
N GLY A 169 -11.20 -22.10 -3.85
CA GLY A 169 -10.09 -22.96 -4.25
C GLY A 169 -8.83 -22.23 -4.71
N ILE A 170 -7.81 -23.03 -5.03
CA ILE A 170 -6.44 -22.56 -5.29
C ILE A 170 -6.36 -21.67 -6.53
N SER A 171 -7.09 -21.98 -7.58
CA SER A 171 -7.04 -21.24 -8.85
C SER A 171 -7.52 -19.80 -8.66
N GLU A 172 -8.65 -19.62 -7.98
CA GLU A 172 -9.18 -18.29 -7.69
C GLU A 172 -8.28 -17.54 -6.72
N TRP A 173 -7.79 -18.20 -5.68
CA TRP A 173 -6.84 -17.61 -4.75
C TRP A 173 -5.59 -17.08 -5.47
N VAL A 174 -5.03 -17.86 -6.42
CA VAL A 174 -3.90 -17.40 -7.25
C VAL A 174 -4.29 -16.22 -8.13
N SER A 175 -5.50 -16.19 -8.67
CA SER A 175 -6.01 -15.05 -9.44
C SER A 175 -6.12 -13.80 -8.56
N ARG A 176 -6.64 -13.90 -7.31
CA ARG A 176 -6.66 -12.79 -6.35
C ARG A 176 -5.25 -12.30 -6.02
N LEU A 177 -4.31 -13.23 -5.89
CA LEU A 177 -2.91 -12.91 -5.60
C LEU A 177 -2.24 -12.16 -6.75
N LEU A 178 -2.54 -12.51 -8.00
CA LEU A 178 -1.79 -12.03 -9.16
C LEU A 178 -2.39 -10.80 -9.82
N TRP A 179 -3.73 -10.70 -10.03
CA TRP A 179 -4.31 -9.62 -10.86
C TRP A 179 -5.67 -9.05 -10.44
N ASN A 180 -6.49 -9.70 -9.61
CA ASN A 180 -7.84 -9.22 -9.31
C ASN A 180 -8.26 -9.19 -7.84
N GLY A 181 -7.34 -9.41 -6.91
CA GLY A 181 -7.59 -9.28 -5.48
C GLY A 181 -7.50 -7.85 -4.96
N THR A 182 -7.27 -7.71 -3.66
CA THR A 182 -7.16 -6.40 -2.99
C THR A 182 -5.81 -5.72 -3.26
N TYR A 183 -4.72 -6.49 -3.25
CA TYR A 183 -3.35 -6.02 -3.55
C TYR A 183 -2.66 -7.00 -4.50
N PRO A 184 -3.17 -7.14 -5.74
CA PRO A 184 -2.63 -8.13 -6.67
C PRO A 184 -1.20 -7.77 -7.07
N ALA A 185 -0.35 -8.79 -7.24
CA ALA A 185 1.05 -8.57 -7.59
C ALA A 185 1.18 -7.72 -8.87
N VAL A 186 0.30 -7.93 -9.84
CA VAL A 186 0.13 -7.07 -11.00
C VAL A 186 -1.15 -6.24 -10.76
N PRO A 187 -1.05 -4.91 -10.62
CA PRO A 187 0.09 -4.02 -10.90
C PRO A 187 0.94 -3.61 -9.68
N TRP A 188 0.62 -4.01 -8.46
CA TRP A 188 1.19 -3.45 -7.23
C TRP A 188 2.71 -3.62 -7.07
N MET A 189 3.33 -4.60 -7.73
CA MET A 189 4.79 -4.71 -7.79
C MET A 189 5.46 -3.49 -8.46
N PHE A 190 4.70 -2.63 -9.14
CA PHE A 190 5.14 -1.33 -9.62
C PHE A 190 5.81 -0.51 -8.50
N TYR A 191 5.16 -0.39 -7.33
CA TYR A 191 5.72 0.37 -6.21
C TYR A 191 6.97 -0.28 -5.61
N ILE A 192 7.03 -1.61 -5.58
CA ILE A 192 8.23 -2.33 -5.14
C ILE A 192 9.41 -1.97 -6.04
N LEU A 193 9.23 -2.10 -7.36
CA LEU A 193 10.29 -1.76 -8.32
C LEU A 193 10.66 -0.27 -8.27
N LEU A 194 9.66 0.62 -8.13
CA LEU A 194 9.89 2.05 -7.96
C LEU A 194 10.79 2.31 -6.72
N GLY A 195 10.53 1.63 -5.61
CA GLY A 195 11.38 1.70 -4.41
C GLY A 195 12.82 1.24 -4.67
N THR A 196 13.03 0.19 -5.48
CA THR A 196 14.39 -0.25 -5.85
C THR A 196 15.11 0.77 -6.72
N LEU A 197 14.40 1.42 -7.65
CA LEU A 197 14.95 2.47 -8.50
C LEU A 197 15.32 3.72 -7.70
N VAL A 198 14.48 4.11 -6.74
CA VAL A 198 14.77 5.21 -5.81
C VAL A 198 16.04 4.94 -5.01
N TYR A 199 16.26 3.69 -4.56
CA TYR A 199 17.50 3.30 -3.88
C TYR A 199 18.74 3.48 -4.77
N ASP A 200 18.72 2.96 -5.99
CA ASP A 200 19.86 3.06 -6.90
C ASP A 200 20.13 4.50 -7.39
N LEU A 201 19.08 5.34 -7.42
CA LEU A 201 19.20 6.74 -7.80
C LEU A 201 19.50 7.66 -6.62
N SER A 202 19.80 7.12 -5.42
CA SER A 202 20.11 7.92 -4.23
C SER A 202 21.23 8.94 -4.47
N ASP A 203 22.24 8.57 -5.24
CA ASP A 203 23.39 9.42 -5.56
C ASP A 203 23.14 10.36 -6.76
N SER A 204 22.04 10.21 -7.49
CA SER A 204 21.71 11.02 -8.68
C SER A 204 20.49 11.90 -8.47
N ARG A 205 20.69 13.04 -7.81
CA ARG A 205 19.64 14.04 -7.58
C ARG A 205 18.94 14.46 -8.89
N THR A 206 19.70 14.73 -9.93
CA THR A 206 19.17 15.17 -11.23
C THR A 206 18.23 14.15 -11.86
N ASN A 207 18.56 12.86 -11.82
CA ASN A 207 17.71 11.82 -12.39
C ASN A 207 16.43 11.62 -11.56
N ARG A 208 16.50 11.73 -10.24
CA ARG A 208 15.32 11.69 -9.37
C ARG A 208 14.39 12.86 -9.65
N GLU A 209 14.91 14.08 -9.77
CA GLU A 209 14.12 15.27 -10.11
C GLU A 209 13.49 15.17 -11.50
N ARG A 210 14.18 14.59 -12.49
CA ARG A 210 13.61 14.31 -13.83
C ARG A 210 12.42 13.34 -13.76
N ILE A 211 12.54 12.25 -13.03
CA ILE A 211 11.46 11.27 -12.89
C ILE A 211 10.25 11.92 -12.20
N ILE A 212 10.48 12.70 -11.15
CA ILE A 212 9.42 13.45 -10.46
C ILE A 212 8.76 14.44 -11.43
N ALA A 213 9.54 15.19 -12.21
CA ALA A 213 9.00 16.14 -13.20
C ALA A 213 8.13 15.45 -14.26
N ILE A 214 8.58 14.31 -14.79
CA ILE A 214 7.78 13.49 -15.71
C ILE A 214 6.48 13.04 -15.04
N GLY A 215 6.54 12.56 -13.80
CA GLY A 215 5.37 12.16 -13.03
C GLY A 215 4.39 13.31 -12.80
N LEU A 216 4.87 14.51 -12.46
CA LEU A 216 4.04 15.71 -12.28
C LEU A 216 3.37 16.14 -13.59
N ILE A 217 4.09 16.10 -14.71
CA ILE A 217 3.52 16.39 -16.03
C ILE A 217 2.43 15.37 -16.36
N SER A 218 2.70 14.07 -16.15
CA SER A 218 1.73 13.00 -16.38
C SER A 218 0.49 13.15 -15.48
N THR A 219 0.68 13.54 -14.21
CA THR A 219 -0.41 13.85 -13.28
C THR A 219 -1.25 15.02 -13.77
N ALA A 220 -0.61 16.12 -14.22
CA ALA A 220 -1.31 17.28 -14.76
C ALA A 220 -2.11 16.93 -16.03
N VAL A 221 -1.52 16.13 -16.94
CA VAL A 221 -2.21 15.65 -18.14
C VAL A 221 -3.42 14.79 -17.76
N THR A 222 -3.26 13.87 -16.80
CA THR A 222 -4.36 13.02 -16.29
C THR A 222 -5.48 13.88 -15.72
N PHE A 223 -5.16 14.91 -14.95
CA PHE A 223 -6.14 15.85 -14.40
C PHE A 223 -6.90 16.62 -15.51
N LEU A 224 -6.17 17.13 -16.51
CA LEU A 224 -6.79 17.83 -17.63
C LEU A 224 -7.72 16.93 -18.46
N ILE A 225 -7.39 15.65 -18.60
CA ILE A 225 -8.26 14.67 -19.26
C ILE A 225 -9.52 14.45 -18.41
N SER A 226 -9.40 14.29 -17.09
CA SER A 226 -10.52 14.16 -16.17
C SER A 226 -11.51 15.33 -16.31
N GLU A 227 -11.01 16.55 -16.29
CA GLU A 227 -11.81 17.77 -16.45
C GLU A 227 -12.50 17.83 -17.81
N ARG A 228 -11.76 17.51 -18.88
CA ARG A 228 -12.28 17.55 -20.25
C ARG A 228 -13.38 16.52 -20.49
N GLU A 229 -13.21 15.32 -20.01
CA GLU A 229 -14.16 14.20 -20.21
C GLU A 229 -15.30 14.24 -19.15
N GLY A 230 -15.24 15.14 -18.17
CA GLY A 230 -16.23 15.24 -17.08
C GLY A 230 -16.29 14.00 -16.18
N VAL A 231 -15.20 13.21 -16.13
CA VAL A 231 -15.09 12.05 -15.26
C VAL A 231 -14.54 12.48 -13.91
N PRO A 232 -15.15 12.11 -12.78
CA PRO A 232 -14.65 12.48 -11.47
C PRO A 232 -13.19 12.08 -11.26
N TRP A 233 -12.39 12.97 -10.66
CA TRP A 233 -10.97 12.74 -10.43
C TRP A 233 -10.71 11.51 -9.56
N ALA A 234 -11.38 11.44 -8.42
CA ALA A 234 -11.30 10.31 -7.51
C ALA A 234 -12.61 10.14 -6.76
N LEU A 235 -13.08 8.93 -6.63
CA LEU A 235 -14.22 8.55 -5.81
C LEU A 235 -13.87 7.29 -5.01
N THR A 236 -14.60 7.07 -3.93
CA THR A 236 -14.50 5.84 -3.14
C THR A 236 -15.21 4.68 -3.84
N GLU A 237 -16.24 4.97 -4.64
CA GLU A 237 -17.02 4.01 -5.44
C GLU A 237 -17.41 4.64 -6.77
N GLY A 238 -17.63 3.81 -7.80
CA GLY A 238 -18.07 4.24 -9.11
C GLY A 238 -16.93 4.58 -10.07
N ASP A 239 -17.30 5.16 -11.21
CA ASP A 239 -16.35 5.50 -12.26
C ASP A 239 -15.58 6.77 -11.90
N ALA A 240 -14.27 6.61 -11.76
CA ALA A 240 -13.34 7.70 -11.52
C ALA A 240 -12.03 7.49 -12.29
N VAL A 241 -11.30 8.58 -12.54
CA VAL A 241 -9.98 8.50 -13.19
C VAL A 241 -8.99 7.77 -12.30
N LEU A 242 -9.01 8.04 -11.00
CA LEU A 242 -8.18 7.36 -10.02
C LEU A 242 -9.03 6.30 -9.30
N THR A 243 -8.88 5.05 -9.68
CA THR A 243 -9.48 3.91 -8.98
C THR A 243 -8.43 3.13 -8.24
N PHE A 244 -8.75 2.70 -7.02
CA PHE A 244 -7.87 1.89 -6.19
C PHE A 244 -8.15 0.39 -6.36
N PHE A 245 -9.41 0.01 -6.54
CA PHE A 245 -9.88 -1.36 -6.73
C PHE A 245 -10.71 -1.51 -8.00
N PRO A 246 -10.13 -1.98 -9.13
CA PRO A 246 -8.70 -2.26 -9.35
C PRO A 246 -7.89 -0.98 -9.49
N ALA A 247 -6.60 -1.07 -9.18
CA ALA A 247 -5.70 0.07 -9.33
C ALA A 247 -5.56 0.43 -10.82
N SER A 248 -6.02 1.64 -11.21
CA SER A 248 -5.92 2.14 -12.58
C SER A 248 -4.50 2.62 -12.90
N THR A 249 -4.14 2.68 -14.19
CA THR A 249 -2.87 3.28 -14.65
C THR A 249 -2.74 4.72 -14.14
N SER A 250 -3.81 5.51 -14.21
CA SER A 250 -3.84 6.88 -13.68
C SER A 250 -3.55 6.92 -12.19
N PHE A 251 -4.14 6.01 -11.41
CA PHE A 251 -3.86 5.90 -9.97
C PHE A 251 -2.38 5.57 -9.71
N LEU A 252 -1.80 4.63 -10.45
CA LEU A 252 -0.39 4.25 -10.29
C LEU A 252 0.54 5.43 -10.60
N VAL A 253 0.29 6.18 -11.68
CA VAL A 253 1.07 7.38 -12.05
C VAL A 253 0.99 8.44 -10.97
N VAL A 254 -0.21 8.82 -10.57
CA VAL A 254 -0.44 9.92 -9.61
C VAL A 254 0.12 9.56 -8.24
N SER A 255 -0.21 8.39 -7.72
CA SER A 255 0.23 7.98 -6.39
C SER A 255 1.72 7.62 -6.34
N GLY A 256 2.27 7.06 -7.42
CA GLY A 256 3.72 6.86 -7.55
C GLY A 256 4.49 8.18 -7.57
N THR A 257 3.99 9.18 -8.29
CA THR A 257 4.56 10.54 -8.28
C THR A 257 4.49 11.16 -6.89
N PHE A 258 3.35 11.04 -6.21
CA PHE A 258 3.20 11.51 -4.83
C PHE A 258 4.20 10.83 -3.89
N ALA A 259 4.35 9.49 -3.98
CA ALA A 259 5.30 8.76 -3.16
C ALA A 259 6.74 9.20 -3.39
N LEU A 260 7.12 9.46 -4.65
CA LEU A 260 8.44 10.02 -4.99
C LEU A 260 8.65 11.43 -4.42
N LEU A 261 7.62 12.29 -4.49
CA LEU A 261 7.67 13.64 -3.92
C LEU A 261 7.83 13.59 -2.40
N VAL A 262 7.04 12.76 -1.71
CA VAL A 262 7.15 12.58 -0.25
C VAL A 262 8.55 12.09 0.11
N HIS A 263 9.07 11.10 -0.61
CA HIS A 263 10.43 10.62 -0.39
C HIS A 263 11.45 11.75 -0.56
N ARG A 264 11.37 12.51 -1.65
CA ARG A 264 12.31 13.60 -1.95
C ARG A 264 12.25 14.74 -0.93
N ILE A 265 11.05 15.11 -0.49
CA ILE A 265 10.86 16.14 0.53
C ILE A 265 11.43 15.67 1.86
N MET A 266 11.05 14.47 2.32
CA MET A 266 11.49 13.95 3.62
C MET A 266 12.99 13.71 3.71
N GLU A 267 13.63 13.35 2.61
CA GLU A 267 15.08 13.18 2.53
C GLU A 267 15.81 14.50 2.88
N GLY A 268 15.30 15.65 2.44
CA GLY A 268 15.92 16.96 2.68
C GLY A 268 17.37 16.99 2.17
N SER A 269 18.32 17.10 3.09
CA SER A 269 19.76 17.03 2.83
C SER A 269 20.45 15.81 3.47
N GLU A 270 19.71 14.84 4.01
CA GLU A 270 20.27 13.69 4.74
C GLU A 270 21.23 12.85 3.88
N SER A 271 20.92 12.66 2.60
CA SER A 271 21.79 11.96 1.66
C SER A 271 23.13 12.66 1.39
N SER A 272 23.21 13.97 1.64
CA SER A 272 24.44 14.78 1.51
C SER A 272 25.12 15.01 2.86
N GLY A 273 24.78 14.25 3.90
CA GLY A 273 25.34 14.36 5.24
C GLY A 273 24.73 15.47 6.09
N GLY A 274 23.64 16.09 5.65
CA GLY A 274 22.85 17.05 6.42
C GLY A 274 21.70 16.39 7.18
N GLU A 275 20.63 17.17 7.45
CA GLU A 275 19.46 16.71 8.16
C GLU A 275 18.29 16.35 7.21
N PRO A 276 17.43 15.39 7.62
CA PRO A 276 16.17 15.14 6.95
C PRO A 276 15.23 16.34 7.11
N TRP A 277 14.23 16.45 6.23
CA TRP A 277 13.27 17.54 6.28
C TRP A 277 12.56 17.61 7.64
N GLY A 278 12.43 18.81 8.18
CA GLY A 278 11.83 19.06 9.50
C GLY A 278 12.79 18.85 10.68
N GLY A 279 14.05 18.44 10.45
CA GLY A 279 15.06 18.32 11.50
C GLY A 279 14.52 17.60 12.76
N ASP A 280 14.83 18.12 13.93
CA ASP A 280 14.37 17.56 15.21
C ASP A 280 12.85 17.64 15.43
N SER A 281 12.15 18.59 14.75
CA SER A 281 10.70 18.76 14.92
C SER A 281 9.89 17.54 14.48
N LEU A 282 10.39 16.72 13.55
CA LEU A 282 9.74 15.49 13.09
C LEU A 282 10.40 14.21 13.63
N SER A 283 11.37 14.31 14.52
CA SER A 283 12.07 13.16 15.11
C SER A 283 11.13 12.23 15.90
N PHE A 284 10.03 12.75 16.44
CA PHE A 284 9.01 11.96 17.14
C PHE A 284 8.32 10.89 16.25
N LEU A 285 8.38 11.05 14.92
CA LEU A 285 7.85 10.05 13.97
C LEU A 285 8.76 8.81 13.87
N GLU A 286 10.06 8.94 14.09
CA GLU A 286 11.01 7.85 13.86
C GLU A 286 10.73 6.59 14.69
N PRO A 287 10.40 6.67 15.99
CA PRO A 287 10.06 5.48 16.78
C PRO A 287 8.87 4.72 16.18
N LEU A 288 7.85 5.44 15.70
CA LEU A 288 6.67 4.86 15.05
C LEU A 288 7.05 4.14 13.75
N GLY A 289 7.89 4.76 12.92
CA GLY A 289 8.40 4.15 11.68
C GLY A 289 9.22 2.88 11.90
N ARG A 290 9.80 2.72 13.09
CA ARG A 290 10.57 1.51 13.48
C ARG A 290 9.69 0.30 13.77
N ILE A 291 8.48 0.51 14.26
CA ILE A 291 7.54 -0.53 14.68
C ILE A 291 6.31 -0.61 13.74
N THR A 292 6.47 -0.20 12.48
CA THR A 292 5.37 -0.06 11.51
C THR A 292 4.52 -1.32 11.39
N LEU A 293 5.13 -2.51 11.32
CA LEU A 293 4.40 -3.78 11.22
C LEU A 293 3.56 -4.05 12.49
N THR A 294 4.11 -3.75 13.66
CA THR A 294 3.40 -3.89 14.93
C THR A 294 2.18 -2.97 14.96
N VAL A 295 2.36 -1.69 14.59
CA VAL A 295 1.25 -0.73 14.50
C VAL A 295 0.22 -1.19 13.48
N TYR A 296 0.68 -1.70 12.32
CA TYR A 296 -0.20 -2.26 11.29
C TYR A 296 -1.09 -3.39 11.82
N VAL A 297 -0.56 -4.33 12.58
CA VAL A 297 -1.36 -5.42 13.14
C VAL A 297 -2.23 -4.94 14.30
N LEU A 298 -1.70 -4.12 15.19
CA LEU A 298 -2.42 -3.64 16.37
C LEU A 298 -3.63 -2.77 16.03
N HIS A 299 -3.55 -1.90 15.00
CA HIS A 299 -4.73 -1.10 14.66
C HIS A 299 -5.89 -1.97 14.15
N PHE A 300 -5.63 -3.08 13.43
CA PHE A 300 -6.67 -4.03 13.05
C PHE A 300 -7.25 -4.76 14.27
N ALA A 301 -6.43 -5.05 15.29
CA ALA A 301 -6.94 -5.62 16.54
C ALA A 301 -7.88 -4.64 17.26
N VAL A 302 -7.52 -3.36 17.32
CA VAL A 302 -8.37 -2.31 17.89
C VAL A 302 -9.66 -2.14 17.08
N LEU A 303 -9.57 -2.08 15.74
CA LEU A 303 -10.73 -1.96 14.87
C LEU A 303 -11.67 -3.18 14.98
N GLY A 304 -11.12 -4.38 15.06
CA GLY A 304 -11.89 -5.60 15.31
C GLY A 304 -12.62 -5.56 16.67
N CYS A 305 -11.91 -5.17 17.73
CA CYS A 305 -12.54 -4.98 19.04
C CYS A 305 -13.70 -3.97 18.96
N LEU A 306 -13.49 -2.83 18.33
CA LEU A 306 -14.52 -1.79 18.21
C LEU A 306 -15.70 -2.27 17.36
N LEU A 307 -15.45 -2.96 16.26
CA LEU A 307 -16.48 -3.50 15.36
C LEU A 307 -17.38 -4.52 16.10
N TYR A 308 -16.78 -5.45 16.85
CA TYR A 308 -17.50 -6.54 17.48
C TYR A 308 -18.11 -6.18 18.85
N THR A 309 -17.66 -5.09 19.48
CA THR A 309 -18.17 -4.61 20.76
C THR A 309 -19.12 -3.42 20.66
N SER A 310 -19.21 -2.79 19.47
CA SER A 310 -20.18 -1.73 19.23
C SER A 310 -21.60 -2.32 19.22
N PRO A 311 -22.57 -1.70 19.95
CA PRO A 311 -23.94 -2.19 19.94
C PRO A 311 -24.50 -2.16 18.51
N SER A 312 -24.99 -3.30 18.04
CA SER A 312 -25.58 -3.40 16.72
C SER A 312 -26.86 -2.54 16.66
N PRO A 313 -27.29 -2.06 15.48
CA PRO A 313 -28.59 -1.41 15.34
C PRO A 313 -29.75 -2.29 15.83
N ARG A 314 -29.59 -3.62 15.82
CA ARG A 314 -30.57 -4.58 16.38
C ARG A 314 -30.63 -4.51 17.92
N ASP A 315 -29.51 -4.31 18.61
CA ASP A 315 -29.47 -4.17 20.07
C ASP A 315 -30.12 -2.86 20.50
N ALA A 316 -29.99 -1.80 19.74
CA ALA A 316 -30.65 -0.52 19.97
C ALA A 316 -32.19 -0.61 19.81
N THR A 317 -32.70 -1.50 18.95
CA THR A 317 -34.13 -1.76 18.80
C THR A 317 -34.66 -2.67 19.91
N LEU A 318 -33.88 -3.66 20.34
CA LEU A 318 -34.26 -4.54 21.46
C LEU A 318 -34.29 -3.80 22.81
N SER A 319 -33.38 -2.84 23.04
CA SER A 319 -33.37 -2.01 24.25
C SER A 319 -34.53 -1.00 24.31
N ARG A 320 -35.27 -0.77 23.22
CA ARG A 320 -36.45 0.10 23.13
C ARG A 320 -37.78 -0.67 23.18
N MET A 321 -37.74 -2.01 23.22
CA MET A 321 -38.98 -2.76 23.51
C MET A 321 -39.34 -2.57 24.98
N PRO A 322 -40.54 -2.04 25.30
CA PRO A 322 -40.97 -1.99 26.68
C PRO A 322 -41.06 -3.43 27.21
N SER A 323 -40.49 -3.65 28.39
CA SER A 323 -40.71 -4.85 29.17
C SER A 323 -42.18 -4.87 29.58
N SER A 324 -43.03 -5.28 28.68
CA SER A 324 -44.45 -5.45 28.97
C SER A 324 -44.74 -6.91 29.18
N ALA A 325 -44.97 -7.19 30.45
CA ALA A 325 -45.90 -8.11 31.02
C ALA A 325 -45.93 -9.55 30.50
#